data_6d0de61e23665246ee3f5ecd6dc5b6eb
#
_entry.id   6d0de61e23665246ee3f5ecd6dc5b6eb
#
_cell.length_a   1.000
_cell.length_b   1.000
_cell.length_c   1.000
_cell.angle_alpha   90.00
_cell.angle_beta   90.00
_cell.angle_gamma   90.00
#
_symmetry.space_group_name_H-M   'P 1'
#
loop_
_entity.id
_entity.type
_entity.pdbx_description
1 polymer ?
#
loop_
_entity_poly.entity_id
_entity_poly.type
_entity_poly.pdbx_seq_one_letter_code
_entity_poly.pdbx_strand_id
1 'polypeptide(L)'
;MQGMEENQAIDHDLDNNLNDQFLTFVLGAETYGIDILRVQEIRGWEPPTSLPNTPDYIKGVINMRGAVVPIVDLRQRFKIGEMVYNDSTVVIITHFNYQIPESDEVIQKTIGLVVDGVSDVHDVNLAELQSAPSFGDTKRVSGEFVKGLATLDHTMIIILNVDLMINQGIYEEVRQFLMAA
;
A
#
# COMPACT_ATOMS: atom_id res chain seq x y z
N MET A 1 39.20 39.23 -31.16
CA MET A 1 39.20 37.77 -31.00
C MET A 1 38.58 37.44 -29.67
N GLN A 2 37.34 37.15 -29.72
CA GLN A 2 36.63 36.75 -28.51
C GLN A 2 36.20 35.30 -28.69
N GLY A 3 36.77 34.44 -27.86
CA GLY A 3 36.31 33.04 -27.79
C GLY A 3 34.94 33.03 -27.15
N MET A 4 33.98 32.51 -27.91
CA MET A 4 32.71 32.14 -27.36
C MET A 4 32.92 30.87 -26.52
N GLU A 5 32.92 31.04 -25.20
CA GLU A 5 32.73 29.92 -24.31
C GLU A 5 31.26 29.50 -24.42
N GLU A 6 31.04 28.42 -25.14
CA GLU A 6 29.79 27.70 -25.08
C GLU A 6 29.62 27.17 -23.64
N ASN A 7 28.73 27.82 -22.95
CA ASN A 7 28.25 27.36 -21.69
C ASN A 7 27.44 26.08 -21.95
N GLN A 8 28.09 24.92 -21.92
CA GLN A 8 27.43 23.64 -21.80
C GLN A 8 26.86 23.61 -20.39
N ALA A 9 25.66 24.13 -20.28
CA ALA A 9 24.77 23.76 -19.18
C ALA A 9 24.57 22.26 -19.28
N ILE A 10 25.26 21.55 -18.42
CA ILE A 10 25.12 20.11 -18.26
C ILE A 10 23.70 19.89 -17.78
N ASP A 11 22.89 19.42 -18.70
CA ASP A 11 21.53 18.93 -18.42
C ASP A 11 21.65 17.64 -17.61
N HIS A 12 21.93 17.80 -16.31
CA HIS A 12 22.10 16.70 -15.37
C HIS A 12 20.80 16.37 -14.59
N ASP A 13 19.68 16.97 -14.97
CA ASP A 13 18.43 16.79 -14.21
C ASP A 13 17.36 15.92 -14.92
N LEU A 14 17.73 15.12 -15.91
CA LEU A 14 16.75 14.26 -16.59
C LEU A 14 16.94 12.76 -16.38
N ASP A 15 17.84 12.33 -15.52
CA ASP A 15 17.74 11.02 -14.90
C ASP A 15 16.83 11.10 -13.66
N ASN A 16 15.60 11.51 -13.88
CA ASN A 16 14.53 11.21 -12.97
C ASN A 16 14.51 9.69 -12.81
N ASN A 17 15.00 9.23 -11.67
CA ASN A 17 14.95 7.86 -11.25
C ASN A 17 13.55 7.30 -11.53
N LEU A 18 13.37 6.67 -12.67
CA LEU A 18 12.17 5.90 -13.00
C LEU A 18 12.05 4.68 -12.08
N ASN A 19 13.04 4.47 -11.21
CA ASN A 19 13.06 3.40 -10.24
C ASN A 19 12.56 3.90 -8.90
N ASP A 20 11.48 3.30 -8.43
CA ASP A 20 10.99 3.44 -7.06
C ASP A 20 11.25 2.16 -6.29
N GLN A 21 11.35 2.29 -4.97
CA GLN A 21 11.49 1.15 -4.07
C GLN A 21 10.13 0.70 -3.56
N PHE A 22 9.92 -0.61 -3.60
CA PHE A 22 8.68 -1.25 -3.15
C PHE A 22 8.97 -2.30 -2.08
N LEU A 23 8.20 -2.23 -1.00
CA LEU A 23 8.15 -3.31 -0.02
C LEU A 23 7.25 -4.41 -0.58
N THR A 24 7.78 -5.62 -0.66
CA THR A 24 7.01 -6.78 -1.11
C THR A 24 6.46 -7.57 0.08
N PHE A 25 5.24 -8.03 -0.05
CA PHE A 25 4.54 -8.82 0.95
C PHE A 25 3.65 -9.88 0.29
N VAL A 26 3.24 -10.85 1.08
CA VAL A 26 2.46 -11.99 0.60
C VAL A 26 1.01 -11.88 1.09
N LEU A 27 0.07 -12.07 0.17
CA LEU A 27 -1.34 -12.33 0.45
C LEU A 27 -1.76 -13.62 -0.26
N GLY A 28 -2.02 -14.67 0.50
CA GLY A 28 -2.32 -15.98 -0.06
C GLY A 28 -1.14 -16.52 -0.87
N ALA A 29 -1.35 -16.82 -2.13
CA ALA A 29 -0.32 -17.35 -3.03
C ALA A 29 0.41 -16.26 -3.84
N GLU A 30 0.01 -15.00 -3.72
CA GLU A 30 0.50 -13.91 -4.56
C GLU A 30 1.42 -12.96 -3.79
N THR A 31 2.37 -12.38 -4.50
CA THR A 31 3.25 -11.34 -3.99
C THR A 31 2.80 -9.97 -4.48
N TYR A 32 2.67 -9.04 -3.54
CA TYR A 32 2.28 -7.67 -3.79
C TYR A 32 3.42 -6.72 -3.42
N GLY A 33 3.39 -5.54 -3.97
CA GLY A 33 4.33 -4.48 -3.63
C GLY A 33 3.63 -3.15 -3.39
N ILE A 34 4.10 -2.43 -2.39
CA ILE A 34 3.68 -1.06 -2.09
C ILE A 34 4.89 -0.15 -2.00
N ASP A 35 4.71 1.11 -2.36
CA ASP A 35 5.75 2.12 -2.27
C ASP A 35 6.31 2.18 -0.85
N ILE A 36 7.64 2.03 -0.72
CA ILE A 36 8.31 2.05 0.59
C ILE A 36 8.11 3.37 1.32
N LEU A 37 7.92 4.47 0.60
CA LEU A 37 7.68 5.78 1.19
C LEU A 37 6.33 5.86 1.92
N ARG A 38 5.44 4.93 1.66
CA ARG A 38 4.15 4.80 2.36
C ARG A 38 4.26 3.99 3.64
N VAL A 39 5.33 3.25 3.83
CA VAL A 39 5.54 2.39 4.99
C VAL A 39 6.16 3.20 6.13
N GLN A 40 5.45 3.28 7.25
CA GLN A 40 5.95 3.93 8.45
C GLN A 40 6.70 2.94 9.34
N GLU A 41 6.13 1.74 9.52
CA GLU A 41 6.62 0.73 10.45
C GLU A 41 6.08 -0.64 10.05
N ILE A 42 6.83 -1.68 10.35
CA ILE A 42 6.39 -3.07 10.22
C ILE A 42 6.41 -3.69 11.61
N ARG A 43 5.28 -4.28 12.01
CA ARG A 43 5.11 -4.88 13.35
C ARG A 43 4.66 -6.33 13.22
N GLY A 44 5.08 -7.16 14.18
CA GLY A 44 4.47 -8.47 14.35
C GLY A 44 2.99 -8.36 14.71
N TRP A 45 2.22 -9.37 14.35
CA TRP A 45 0.81 -9.40 14.72
C TRP A 45 0.64 -9.48 16.23
N GLU A 46 -0.15 -8.56 16.73
CA GLU A 46 -0.71 -8.60 18.10
C GLU A 46 -2.18 -8.22 18.03
N PRO A 47 -3.07 -8.91 18.78
CA PRO A 47 -4.48 -8.57 18.75
C PRO A 47 -4.72 -7.10 19.12
N PRO A 48 -5.34 -6.30 18.26
CA PRO A 48 -5.68 -4.92 18.60
C PRO A 48 -6.89 -4.84 19.52
N THR A 49 -7.22 -3.65 20.00
CA THR A 49 -8.45 -3.41 20.74
C THR A 49 -9.64 -3.48 19.79
N SER A 50 -10.52 -4.45 20.00
CA SER A 50 -11.69 -4.64 19.15
C SER A 50 -12.69 -3.50 19.26
N LEU A 51 -13.31 -3.15 18.15
CA LEU A 51 -14.44 -2.23 18.08
C LEU A 51 -15.75 -3.01 17.94
N PRO A 52 -16.85 -2.54 18.57
CA PRO A 52 -18.12 -3.22 18.44
C PRO A 52 -18.75 -3.04 17.04
N ASN A 53 -19.44 -4.07 16.56
CA ASN A 53 -20.24 -4.02 15.34
C ASN A 53 -19.47 -3.63 14.05
N THR A 54 -18.17 -3.95 13.99
CA THR A 54 -17.37 -3.73 12.78
C THR A 54 -17.43 -4.94 11.86
N PRO A 55 -17.21 -4.75 10.53
CA PRO A 55 -16.95 -5.87 9.63
C PRO A 55 -15.77 -6.72 10.10
N ASP A 56 -15.76 -7.99 9.72
CA ASP A 56 -14.73 -8.95 10.17
C ASP A 56 -13.31 -8.54 9.79
N TYR A 57 -13.13 -7.81 8.69
CA TYR A 57 -11.81 -7.38 8.25
C TYR A 57 -11.24 -6.21 9.06
N ILE A 58 -12.05 -5.46 9.78
CA ILE A 58 -11.58 -4.42 10.72
C ILE A 58 -11.32 -5.10 12.06
N LYS A 59 -10.04 -5.32 12.38
CA LYS A 59 -9.63 -6.06 13.58
C LYS A 59 -9.73 -5.24 14.85
N GLY A 60 -9.71 -3.95 14.73
CA GLY A 60 -9.78 -3.02 15.85
C GLY A 60 -8.84 -1.83 15.64
N VAL A 61 -8.39 -1.28 16.76
CA VAL A 61 -7.50 -0.12 16.76
C VAL A 61 -6.32 -0.36 17.70
N ILE A 62 -5.19 0.29 17.40
CA ILE A 62 -4.06 0.39 18.30
C ILE A 62 -3.76 1.85 18.61
N ASN A 63 -3.12 2.11 19.74
CA ASN A 63 -2.58 3.43 20.04
C ASN A 63 -1.11 3.47 19.65
N MET A 64 -0.78 4.38 18.75
CA MET A 64 0.61 4.66 18.35
C MET A 64 0.95 6.10 18.69
N ARG A 65 1.72 6.30 19.75
CA ARG A 65 2.19 7.63 20.18
C ARG A 65 1.04 8.64 20.35
N GLY A 66 -0.08 8.18 20.90
CA GLY A 66 -1.28 9.00 21.11
C GLY A 66 -2.25 9.06 19.93
N ALA A 67 -1.90 8.51 18.79
CA ALA A 67 -2.78 8.41 17.64
C ALA A 67 -3.49 7.05 17.60
N VAL A 68 -4.79 7.06 17.31
CA VAL A 68 -5.59 5.86 17.12
C VAL A 68 -5.43 5.40 15.67
N VAL A 69 -4.90 4.20 15.49
CA VAL A 69 -4.63 3.61 14.18
C VAL A 69 -5.53 2.40 13.97
N PRO A 70 -6.41 2.42 12.96
CA PRO A 70 -7.23 1.25 12.63
C PRO A 70 -6.38 0.14 12.03
N ILE A 71 -6.71 -1.10 12.37
CA ILE A 71 -6.05 -2.31 11.88
C ILE A 71 -7.02 -3.09 11.00
N VAL A 72 -6.65 -3.28 9.76
CA VAL A 72 -7.43 -3.93 8.72
C VAL A 72 -6.72 -5.17 8.22
N ASP A 73 -7.40 -6.31 8.20
CA ASP A 73 -6.87 -7.53 7.60
C ASP A 73 -7.15 -7.54 6.09
N LEU A 74 -6.11 -7.36 5.29
CA LEU A 74 -6.23 -7.34 3.83
C LEU A 74 -6.70 -8.68 3.28
N ARG A 75 -6.34 -9.79 3.92
CA ARG A 75 -6.76 -11.13 3.50
C ARG A 75 -8.27 -11.26 3.59
N GLN A 76 -8.86 -10.82 4.69
CA GLN A 76 -10.32 -10.82 4.86
C GLN A 76 -10.99 -9.80 3.95
N ARG A 77 -10.42 -8.61 3.82
CA ARG A 77 -11.02 -7.56 2.99
C ARG A 77 -11.12 -7.96 1.51
N PHE A 78 -10.08 -8.59 0.98
CA PHE A 78 -10.03 -9.02 -0.42
C PHE A 78 -10.37 -10.50 -0.60
N LYS A 79 -10.66 -11.23 0.47
CA LYS A 79 -11.00 -12.67 0.48
C LYS A 79 -9.89 -13.51 -0.18
N ILE A 80 -8.66 -13.26 0.24
CA ILE A 80 -7.45 -13.92 -0.27
C ILE A 80 -6.79 -14.73 0.84
N GLY A 81 -6.55 -16.02 0.59
CA GLY A 81 -5.82 -16.89 1.51
C GLY A 81 -6.60 -17.26 2.76
N GLU A 82 -5.93 -17.83 3.73
CA GLU A 82 -6.49 -18.29 4.99
C GLU A 82 -6.31 -17.25 6.11
N MET A 83 -7.28 -17.19 7.00
CA MET A 83 -7.26 -16.28 8.15
C MET A 83 -6.48 -16.91 9.31
N VAL A 84 -5.22 -17.20 9.10
CA VAL A 84 -4.33 -17.77 10.11
C VAL A 84 -3.42 -16.67 10.63
N TYR A 85 -3.34 -16.54 11.97
CA TYR A 85 -2.41 -15.65 12.63
C TYR A 85 -1.28 -16.47 13.26
N ASN A 86 -0.07 -16.23 12.82
CA ASN A 86 1.13 -16.93 13.28
C ASN A 86 2.33 -15.97 13.37
N ASP A 87 3.52 -16.51 13.61
CA ASP A 87 4.72 -15.69 13.78
C ASP A 87 5.15 -14.96 12.49
N SER A 88 4.65 -15.37 11.33
CA SER A 88 4.90 -14.71 10.05
C SER A 88 3.92 -13.57 9.76
N THR A 89 2.77 -13.56 10.43
CA THR A 89 1.75 -12.53 10.24
C THR A 89 2.27 -11.18 10.73
N VAL A 90 2.21 -10.19 9.88
CA VAL A 90 2.71 -8.85 10.19
C VAL A 90 1.67 -7.78 9.89
N VAL A 91 1.84 -6.65 10.53
CA VAL A 91 1.05 -5.44 10.31
C VAL A 91 1.97 -4.40 9.70
N ILE A 92 1.63 -3.95 8.49
CA ILE A 92 2.34 -2.87 7.82
C ILE A 92 1.61 -1.57 8.17
N ILE A 93 2.24 -0.73 8.97
CA ILE A 93 1.70 0.59 9.30
C ILE A 93 2.00 1.52 8.14
N THR A 94 0.96 2.02 7.50
CA THR A 94 1.03 2.69 6.22
C THR A 94 0.41 4.07 6.28
N HIS A 95 1.08 5.07 5.68
CA HIS A 95 0.48 6.37 5.43
C HIS A 95 -0.29 6.36 4.12
N PHE A 96 -1.36 7.12 4.09
CA PHE A 96 -2.07 7.41 2.86
C PHE A 96 -2.60 8.84 2.86
N ASN A 97 -2.76 9.40 1.68
CA ASN A 97 -3.34 10.72 1.50
C ASN A 97 -4.85 10.59 1.41
N TYR A 98 -5.54 11.18 2.37
CA TYR A 98 -6.99 11.21 2.41
C TYR A 98 -7.50 12.54 1.90
N GLN A 99 -8.28 12.48 0.83
CA GLN A 99 -8.99 13.64 0.29
C GLN A 99 -10.24 13.89 1.11
N ILE A 100 -10.31 15.05 1.76
CA ILE A 100 -11.52 15.41 2.52
C ILE A 100 -12.66 15.65 1.52
N PRO A 101 -13.82 14.97 1.68
CA PRO A 101 -14.95 15.14 0.79
C PRO A 101 -15.39 16.61 0.72
N GLU A 102 -15.72 17.08 -0.47
CA GLU A 102 -16.17 18.44 -0.75
C GLU A 102 -15.16 19.56 -0.42
N SER A 103 -13.89 19.18 -0.34
CA SER A 103 -12.77 20.10 -0.07
C SER A 103 -11.59 19.77 -0.98
N ASP A 104 -10.75 20.76 -1.24
CA ASP A 104 -9.47 20.56 -1.92
C ASP A 104 -8.35 20.13 -0.94
N GLU A 105 -8.70 19.99 0.33
CA GLU A 105 -7.75 19.66 1.39
C GLU A 105 -7.43 18.16 1.40
N VAL A 106 -6.13 17.85 1.43
CA VAL A 106 -5.60 16.51 1.58
C VAL A 106 -4.88 16.42 2.91
N ILE A 107 -5.23 15.40 3.70
CA ILE A 107 -4.57 15.13 4.98
C ILE A 107 -3.95 13.74 4.95
N GLN A 108 -2.81 13.60 5.62
CA GLN A 108 -2.15 12.31 5.76
C GLN A 108 -2.78 11.55 6.93
N LYS A 109 -3.19 10.31 6.66
CA LYS A 109 -3.74 9.38 7.64
C LYS A 109 -2.86 8.14 7.75
N THR A 110 -3.06 7.38 8.80
CA THR A 110 -2.32 6.14 9.06
C THR A 110 -3.29 4.99 9.27
N ILE A 111 -2.96 3.84 8.70
CA ILE A 111 -3.71 2.59 8.82
C ILE A 111 -2.73 1.42 8.91
N GLY A 112 -3.08 0.40 9.67
CA GLY A 112 -2.33 -0.85 9.72
C GLY A 112 -2.97 -1.90 8.82
N LEU A 113 -2.17 -2.51 7.97
CA LEU A 113 -2.58 -3.55 7.02
C LEU A 113 -2.00 -4.90 7.45
N VAL A 114 -2.86 -5.85 7.78
CA VAL A 114 -2.42 -7.21 8.12
C VAL A 114 -2.21 -8.02 6.86
N VAL A 115 -1.05 -8.63 6.74
CA VAL A 115 -0.63 -9.47 5.61
C VAL A 115 -0.02 -10.78 6.13
N ASP A 116 0.13 -11.76 5.24
CA ASP A 116 0.67 -13.08 5.61
C ASP A 116 2.15 -13.02 5.97
N GLY A 117 2.89 -12.13 5.38
CA GLY A 117 4.31 -11.92 5.64
C GLY A 117 4.88 -10.85 4.74
N VAL A 118 6.01 -10.28 5.15
CA VAL A 118 6.80 -9.37 4.31
C VAL A 118 8.04 -10.08 3.81
N SER A 119 8.52 -9.69 2.64
CA SER A 119 9.70 -10.27 2.03
C SER A 119 10.85 -9.28 2.04
N ASP A 120 10.96 -8.48 1.01
CA ASP A 120 12.10 -7.60 0.77
C ASP A 120 11.68 -6.25 0.20
N VAL A 121 12.62 -5.32 0.14
CA VAL A 121 12.47 -4.06 -0.59
C VAL A 121 13.18 -4.22 -1.94
N HIS A 122 12.47 -3.95 -3.01
CA HIS A 122 12.98 -4.06 -4.37
C HIS A 122 12.91 -2.74 -5.12
N ASP A 123 13.95 -2.48 -5.91
CA ASP A 123 13.91 -1.41 -6.92
C ASP A 123 13.10 -1.88 -8.12
N VAL A 124 12.11 -1.11 -8.51
CA VAL A 124 11.26 -1.40 -9.65
C VAL A 124 11.30 -0.24 -10.63
N ASN A 125 11.63 -0.53 -11.89
CA ASN A 125 11.54 0.46 -12.95
C ASN A 125 10.08 0.63 -13.39
N LEU A 126 9.50 1.79 -13.07
CA LEU A 126 8.10 2.08 -13.38
C LEU A 126 7.79 2.08 -14.87
N ALA A 127 8.79 2.37 -15.73
CA ALA A 127 8.62 2.32 -17.17
C ALA A 127 8.49 0.88 -17.72
N GLU A 128 8.92 -0.12 -16.96
CA GLU A 128 8.86 -1.54 -17.32
C GLU A 128 7.64 -2.28 -16.73
N LEU A 129 6.78 -1.58 -16.00
CA LEU A 129 5.55 -2.18 -15.48
C LEU A 129 4.64 -2.62 -16.61
N GLN A 130 4.18 -3.86 -16.52
CA GLN A 130 3.19 -4.41 -17.44
C GLN A 130 1.79 -4.10 -16.90
N SER A 131 0.87 -3.82 -17.81
CA SER A 131 -0.53 -3.64 -17.45
C SER A 131 -1.12 -4.94 -16.92
N ALA A 132 -1.91 -4.86 -15.86
CA ALA A 132 -2.66 -6.00 -15.38
C ALA A 132 -3.68 -6.43 -16.45
N PRO A 133 -3.70 -7.70 -16.86
CA PRO A 133 -4.70 -8.18 -17.80
C PRO A 133 -6.10 -8.06 -17.20
N SER A 134 -7.06 -7.69 -18.02
CA SER A 134 -8.48 -7.66 -17.60
C SER A 134 -9.03 -9.07 -17.55
N PHE A 135 -8.90 -9.72 -16.44
CA PHE A 135 -9.57 -10.99 -16.19
C PHE A 135 -10.92 -10.70 -15.54
N GLY A 136 -12.00 -10.59 -16.23
CA GLY A 136 -13.36 -10.51 -15.74
C GLY A 136 -13.60 -10.31 -14.23
N ASP A 137 -14.78 -10.62 -13.73
CA ASP A 137 -15.19 -10.38 -12.33
C ASP A 137 -14.56 -11.32 -11.28
N THR A 138 -13.52 -12.06 -11.63
CA THR A 138 -12.89 -13.03 -10.73
C THR A 138 -11.75 -12.45 -9.91
N LYS A 139 -11.48 -11.15 -10.01
CA LYS A 139 -10.36 -10.51 -9.30
C LYS A 139 -10.69 -10.28 -7.84
N ARG A 140 -9.82 -10.79 -6.97
CA ARG A 140 -9.91 -10.60 -5.52
C ARG A 140 -9.54 -9.18 -5.10
N VAL A 141 -8.58 -8.57 -5.80
CA VAL A 141 -8.24 -7.15 -5.66
C VAL A 141 -8.69 -6.43 -6.92
N SER A 142 -9.42 -5.33 -6.78
CA SER A 142 -9.87 -4.55 -7.94
C SER A 142 -8.69 -4.12 -8.81
N GLY A 143 -8.80 -4.33 -10.11
CA GLY A 143 -7.78 -3.90 -11.07
C GLY A 143 -7.49 -2.41 -11.04
N GLU A 144 -8.41 -1.61 -10.55
CA GLU A 144 -8.22 -0.17 -10.35
C GLU A 144 -7.13 0.15 -9.33
N PHE A 145 -6.90 -0.73 -8.34
CA PHE A 145 -5.88 -0.55 -7.30
C PHE A 145 -4.49 -1.00 -7.74
N VAL A 146 -4.37 -1.63 -8.90
CA VAL A 146 -3.12 -2.16 -9.42
C VAL A 146 -2.48 -1.13 -10.35
N LYS A 147 -1.27 -0.66 -9.99
CA LYS A 147 -0.45 0.18 -10.86
C LYS A 147 0.08 -0.60 -12.06
N GLY A 148 0.45 -1.85 -11.85
CA GLY A 148 1.01 -2.73 -12.87
C GLY A 148 1.64 -3.96 -12.26
N LEU A 149 2.24 -4.77 -13.11
CA LEU A 149 2.94 -5.98 -12.76
C LEU A 149 4.43 -5.82 -13.02
N ALA A 150 5.25 -6.17 -12.03
CA ALA A 150 6.69 -6.28 -12.17
C ALA A 150 7.12 -7.74 -12.10
N THR A 151 8.15 -8.12 -12.84
CA THR A 151 8.77 -9.44 -12.73
C THR A 151 10.18 -9.27 -12.21
N LEU A 152 10.42 -9.80 -11.02
CA LEU A 152 11.71 -9.77 -10.34
C LEU A 152 12.10 -11.21 -9.97
N ASP A 153 13.30 -11.65 -10.39
CA ASP A 153 13.81 -12.99 -10.10
C ASP A 153 12.78 -14.11 -10.39
N HIS A 154 12.14 -14.06 -11.55
CA HIS A 154 11.08 -14.98 -12.00
C HIS A 154 9.79 -14.94 -11.16
N THR A 155 9.67 -14.01 -10.22
CA THR A 155 8.46 -13.81 -9.42
C THR A 155 7.70 -12.59 -9.94
N MET A 156 6.41 -12.77 -10.19
CA MET A 156 5.51 -11.67 -10.55
C MET A 156 5.06 -10.95 -9.28
N ILE A 157 5.22 -9.65 -9.28
CA ILE A 157 4.83 -8.78 -8.18
C ILE A 157 3.71 -7.84 -8.65
N ILE A 158 2.62 -7.83 -7.93
CA ILE A 158 1.47 -6.95 -8.20
C ILE A 158 1.69 -5.63 -7.46
N ILE A 159 2.00 -4.58 -8.19
CA ILE A 159 2.26 -3.26 -7.61
C ILE A 159 0.95 -2.53 -7.37
N LEU A 160 0.70 -2.16 -6.11
CA LEU A 160 -0.53 -1.53 -5.68
C LEU A 160 -0.39 0.00 -5.58
N ASN A 161 -1.46 0.70 -5.91
CA ASN A 161 -1.63 2.10 -5.57
C ASN A 161 -2.25 2.19 -4.18
N VAL A 162 -1.43 2.54 -3.19
CA VAL A 162 -1.85 2.56 -1.78
C VAL A 162 -2.96 3.57 -1.53
N ASP A 163 -2.81 4.80 -2.02
CA ASP A 163 -3.80 5.84 -1.78
C ASP A 163 -5.17 5.46 -2.36
N LEU A 164 -5.18 4.95 -3.57
CA LEU A 164 -6.41 4.56 -4.25
C LEU A 164 -7.06 3.35 -3.58
N MET A 165 -6.27 2.33 -3.25
CA MET A 165 -6.72 1.11 -2.58
C MET A 165 -7.36 1.42 -1.23
N ILE A 166 -6.71 2.23 -0.42
CA ILE A 166 -7.20 2.55 0.92
C ILE A 166 -8.39 3.50 0.84
N ASN A 167 -8.30 4.60 0.08
CA ASN A 167 -9.39 5.57 -0.01
C ASN A 167 -10.67 4.97 -0.58
N GLN A 168 -10.59 4.22 -1.65
CA GLN A 168 -11.78 3.68 -2.33
C GLN A 168 -12.18 2.29 -1.84
N GLY A 169 -11.21 1.49 -1.39
CA GLY A 169 -11.46 0.10 -1.05
C GLY A 169 -11.69 -0.18 0.43
N ILE A 170 -11.25 0.70 1.34
CA ILE A 170 -11.19 0.38 2.77
C ILE A 170 -11.66 1.54 3.64
N TYR A 171 -11.08 2.74 3.47
CA TYR A 171 -11.15 3.79 4.48
C TYR A 171 -12.56 4.36 4.69
N GLU A 172 -13.39 4.43 3.67
CA GLU A 172 -14.76 4.93 3.81
C GLU A 172 -15.57 4.10 4.81
N GLU A 173 -15.44 2.77 4.77
CA GLU A 173 -16.08 1.91 5.76
C GLU A 173 -15.45 2.05 7.15
N VAL A 174 -14.11 2.07 7.21
CA VAL A 174 -13.37 2.26 8.47
C VAL A 174 -13.76 3.58 9.14
N ARG A 175 -13.85 4.66 8.37
CA ARG A 175 -14.22 5.98 8.87
C ARG A 175 -15.60 6.00 9.53
N GLN A 176 -16.57 5.31 8.95
CA GLN A 176 -17.92 5.22 9.51
C GLN A 176 -17.92 4.64 10.93
N PHE A 177 -17.10 3.63 11.18
CA PHE A 177 -17.00 3.02 12.51
C PHE A 177 -16.21 3.86 13.51
N LEU A 178 -15.17 4.56 13.06
CA LEU A 178 -14.37 5.43 13.92
C LEU A 178 -15.14 6.68 14.33
N MET A 179 -16.02 7.21 13.50
CA MET A 179 -16.81 8.41 13.78
C MET A 179 -18.14 8.12 14.49
N ALA A 180 -18.58 6.88 14.50
CA ALA A 180 -19.81 6.47 15.19
C ALA A 180 -19.60 6.19 16.71
N ALA A 181 -18.38 6.33 17.19
CA ALA A 181 -18.05 6.14 18.60
C ALA A 181 -18.29 7.41 19.43
#